data_cde158025cd41511d78e70026d1b12ec
#
_entry.id   cde158025cd41511d78e70026d1b12ec
#
_cell.length_a   1.000
_cell.length_b   1.000
_cell.length_c   1.000
_cell.angle_alpha   90.00
_cell.angle_beta   90.00
_cell.angle_gamma   90.00
#
_symmetry.space_group_name_H-M   'P 1'
#
loop_
_entity.id
_entity.type
_entity.pdbx_description
1 polymer ?
#
loop_
_entity_poly.entity_id
_entity_poly.type
_entity_poly.pdbx_seq_one_letter_code
_entity_poly.pdbx_strand_id
1 'polypeptide(L)'
;MSEKIDYYFSLISPWAYLGHATFMELAATNGLDVTFKPIFLQSVFDETGGLVLAKRHPARQNYRWFELQRWRDKRALPLTLKPRYFPCDPRLADKTVIALITAGHDPDAFIRAAFSAVWSEDRNIADPAVLAEMLAEMLDRAGYPSATILAAAAGPDAEAIYARNAEEAIAANVIGSPCYVRRGEVFWGQDRLDLLADAITSGRAPFSIL
;
A
#
# COMPACT_ATOMS: atom_id res chain seq x y z
N MET A 1 19.53 16.48 4.55
CA MET A 1 18.68 15.36 5.05
C MET A 1 17.62 15.10 3.99
N SER A 2 17.38 13.84 3.63
CA SER A 2 16.31 13.45 2.71
C SER A 2 14.95 13.85 3.28
N GLU A 3 14.01 14.27 2.43
CA GLU A 3 12.66 14.56 2.86
C GLU A 3 11.90 13.27 3.11
N LYS A 4 11.21 13.18 4.26
CA LYS A 4 10.48 11.98 4.67
C LYS A 4 9.04 12.01 4.16
N ILE A 5 8.58 10.87 3.64
CA ILE A 5 7.18 10.62 3.26
C ILE A 5 6.69 9.37 3.96
N ASP A 6 5.61 9.47 4.71
CA ASP A 6 4.90 8.32 5.22
C ASP A 6 3.92 7.81 4.14
N TYR A 7 4.08 6.56 3.74
CA TYR A 7 3.26 5.92 2.71
C TYR A 7 2.32 4.90 3.34
N TYR A 8 1.04 5.26 3.45
CA TYR A 8 -0.01 4.40 3.99
C TYR A 8 -0.73 3.66 2.87
N PHE A 9 -0.79 2.34 2.97
CA PHE A 9 -1.40 1.50 1.94
C PHE A 9 -1.90 0.16 2.50
N SER A 10 -2.67 -0.58 1.69
CA SER A 10 -2.97 -1.99 1.90
C SER A 10 -2.79 -2.73 0.58
N LEU A 11 -2.23 -3.94 0.63
CA LEU A 11 -1.89 -4.75 -0.54
C LEU A 11 -3.10 -5.21 -1.37
N ILE A 12 -4.33 -5.11 -0.81
CA ILE A 12 -5.56 -5.34 -1.59
C ILE A 12 -6.10 -4.09 -2.27
N SER A 13 -5.44 -2.92 -2.15
CA SER A 13 -5.93 -1.71 -2.80
C SER A 13 -5.53 -1.64 -4.27
N PRO A 14 -6.49 -1.62 -5.22
CA PRO A 14 -6.16 -1.44 -6.63
C PRO A 14 -5.56 -0.06 -6.92
N TRP A 15 -5.94 0.93 -6.11
CA TRP A 15 -5.40 2.28 -6.26
C TRP A 15 -3.95 2.37 -5.80
N ALA A 16 -3.58 1.62 -4.75
CA ALA A 16 -2.19 1.49 -4.34
C ALA A 16 -1.37 0.73 -5.41
N TYR A 17 -1.90 -0.37 -5.94
CA TYR A 17 -1.29 -1.10 -7.06
C TYR A 17 -0.98 -0.17 -8.25
N LEU A 18 -2.00 0.58 -8.70
CA LEU A 18 -1.90 1.48 -9.85
C LEU A 18 -0.93 2.65 -9.63
N GLY A 19 -0.72 3.07 -8.38
CA GLY A 19 0.13 4.21 -8.04
C GLY A 19 1.53 3.86 -7.57
N HIS A 20 1.76 2.64 -7.11
CA HIS A 20 2.98 2.27 -6.39
C HIS A 20 4.26 2.51 -7.21
N ALA A 21 4.32 2.02 -8.45
CA ALA A 21 5.49 2.20 -9.29
C ALA A 21 5.81 3.68 -9.55
N THR A 22 4.78 4.48 -9.86
CA THR A 22 4.92 5.93 -10.07
C THR A 22 5.39 6.66 -8.80
N PHE A 23 4.88 6.24 -7.63
CA PHE A 23 5.32 6.82 -6.36
C PHE A 23 6.78 6.48 -6.06
N MET A 24 7.19 5.23 -6.27
CA MET A 24 8.58 4.82 -6.03
C MET A 24 9.56 5.50 -6.99
N GLU A 25 9.16 5.73 -8.26
CA GLU A 25 9.93 6.53 -9.21
C GLU A 25 10.06 7.99 -8.77
N LEU A 26 8.96 8.61 -8.31
CA LEU A 26 8.96 9.94 -7.72
C LEU A 26 9.90 10.02 -6.52
N ALA A 27 9.84 9.04 -5.62
CA ALA A 27 10.68 8.97 -4.44
C ALA A 27 12.17 8.86 -4.80
N ALA A 28 12.51 7.97 -5.72
CA ALA A 28 13.88 7.78 -6.18
C ALA A 28 14.44 9.05 -6.86
N THR A 29 13.65 9.67 -7.75
CA THR A 29 14.06 10.87 -8.48
C THR A 29 14.34 12.06 -7.56
N ASN A 30 13.61 12.16 -6.45
CA ASN A 30 13.75 13.28 -5.50
C ASN A 30 14.54 12.91 -4.24
N GLY A 31 15.10 11.71 -4.14
CA GLY A 31 15.87 11.25 -2.99
C GLY A 31 15.07 11.25 -1.68
N LEU A 32 13.80 10.85 -1.75
CA LEU A 32 12.91 10.82 -0.58
C LEU A 32 13.22 9.62 0.32
N ASP A 33 13.02 9.80 1.61
CA ASP A 33 13.01 8.73 2.61
C ASP A 33 11.57 8.23 2.81
N VAL A 34 11.27 7.05 2.26
CA VAL A 34 9.91 6.47 2.30
C VAL A 34 9.76 5.56 3.51
N THR A 35 8.81 5.90 4.38
CA THR A 35 8.38 5.02 5.47
C THR A 35 7.12 4.27 5.01
N PHE A 36 7.28 2.98 4.72
CA PHE A 36 6.16 2.12 4.34
C PHE A 36 5.32 1.78 5.56
N LYS A 37 4.04 2.11 5.51
CA LYS A 37 3.07 1.91 6.58
C LYS A 37 1.84 1.15 6.07
N PRO A 38 1.91 -0.18 5.95
CA PRO A 38 0.71 -0.95 5.64
C PRO A 38 -0.32 -0.79 6.74
N ILE A 39 -1.62 -0.69 6.36
CA ILE A 39 -2.75 -0.44 7.26
C ILE A 39 -3.92 -1.36 6.98
N PHE A 40 -4.65 -1.74 8.03
CA PHE A 40 -5.95 -2.39 7.88
C PHE A 40 -7.03 -1.34 7.58
N LEU A 41 -7.46 -1.28 6.31
CA LEU A 41 -8.37 -0.24 5.85
C LEU A 41 -9.70 -0.19 6.58
N GLN A 42 -10.21 -1.34 7.09
CA GLN A 42 -11.47 -1.35 7.80
C GLN A 42 -11.41 -0.49 9.05
N SER A 43 -10.35 -0.64 9.88
CA SER A 43 -10.21 0.16 11.10
C SER A 43 -10.09 1.66 10.82
N VAL A 44 -9.38 2.03 9.74
CA VAL A 44 -9.30 3.44 9.31
C VAL A 44 -10.67 3.95 8.84
N PHE A 45 -11.43 3.15 8.05
CA PHE A 45 -12.76 3.56 7.58
C PHE A 45 -13.77 3.73 8.71
N ASP A 46 -13.72 2.87 9.74
CA ASP A 46 -14.64 2.92 10.87
C ASP A 46 -14.50 4.25 11.65
N GLU A 47 -13.29 4.82 11.72
CA GLU A 47 -13.02 6.09 12.41
C GLU A 47 -13.12 7.33 11.51
N THR A 48 -12.89 7.19 10.20
CA THR A 48 -12.80 8.33 9.27
C THR A 48 -14.02 8.50 8.38
N GLY A 49 -15.06 7.68 8.58
CA GLY A 49 -16.30 7.73 7.79
C GLY A 49 -16.19 7.11 6.41
N GLY A 50 -15.12 6.33 6.13
CA GLY A 50 -14.97 5.56 4.90
C GLY A 50 -15.95 4.39 4.84
N LEU A 51 -16.16 3.85 3.65
CA LEU A 51 -17.00 2.65 3.45
C LEU A 51 -16.24 1.60 2.65
N VAL A 52 -16.30 0.36 3.12
CA VAL A 52 -15.87 -0.80 2.31
C VAL A 52 -16.70 -0.89 1.04
N LEU A 53 -16.12 -1.43 -0.01
CA LEU A 53 -16.71 -1.42 -1.36
C LEU A 53 -18.16 -1.93 -1.38
N ALA A 54 -18.44 -3.03 -0.70
CA ALA A 54 -19.78 -3.65 -0.67
C ALA A 54 -20.85 -2.76 -0.02
N LYS A 55 -20.47 -1.84 0.87
CA LYS A 55 -21.38 -0.92 1.55
C LYS A 55 -21.56 0.42 0.81
N ARG A 56 -20.80 0.66 -0.27
CA ARG A 56 -20.93 1.90 -1.06
C ARG A 56 -22.18 1.88 -1.91
N HIS A 57 -22.78 3.06 -2.14
CA HIS A 57 -23.91 3.22 -3.05
C HIS A 57 -23.57 2.62 -4.44
N PRO A 58 -24.52 1.91 -5.12
CA PRO A 58 -24.27 1.29 -6.42
C PRO A 58 -23.66 2.20 -7.48
N ALA A 59 -24.08 3.47 -7.56
CA ALA A 59 -23.50 4.43 -8.49
C ALA A 59 -21.98 4.64 -8.26
N ARG A 60 -21.52 4.61 -6.99
CA ARG A 60 -20.08 4.71 -6.66
C ARG A 60 -19.33 3.43 -6.99
N GLN A 61 -19.97 2.27 -6.83
CA GLN A 61 -19.41 0.99 -7.24
C GLN A 61 -19.26 0.93 -8.76
N ASN A 62 -20.26 1.41 -9.51
CA ASN A 62 -20.24 1.46 -10.97
C ASN A 62 -19.18 2.44 -11.48
N TYR A 63 -19.09 3.64 -10.89
CA TYR A 63 -18.06 4.62 -11.26
C TYR A 63 -16.64 4.06 -11.08
N ARG A 64 -16.41 3.28 -10.02
CA ARG A 64 -15.12 2.61 -9.80
C ARG A 64 -14.67 1.78 -11.00
N TRP A 65 -15.58 1.13 -11.73
CA TRP A 65 -15.24 0.33 -12.92
C TRP A 65 -14.67 1.18 -14.05
N PHE A 66 -15.20 2.38 -14.27
CA PHE A 66 -14.65 3.31 -15.24
C PHE A 66 -13.25 3.76 -14.83
N GLU A 67 -13.08 4.13 -13.59
CA GLU A 67 -11.79 4.62 -13.08
C GLU A 67 -10.71 3.55 -13.11
N LEU A 68 -11.01 2.31 -12.76
CA LEU A 68 -10.02 1.22 -12.85
C LEU A 68 -9.53 1.01 -14.29
N GLN A 69 -10.43 1.07 -15.28
CA GLN A 69 -10.06 0.92 -16.68
C GLN A 69 -9.23 2.11 -17.17
N ARG A 70 -9.66 3.35 -16.87
CA ARG A 70 -8.94 4.56 -17.23
C ARG A 70 -7.51 4.56 -16.69
N TRP A 71 -7.37 4.23 -15.41
CA TRP A 71 -6.06 4.24 -14.76
C TRP A 71 -5.19 3.05 -15.15
N ARG A 72 -5.77 1.89 -15.39
CA ARG A 72 -5.07 0.75 -15.98
C ARG A 72 -4.41 1.15 -17.30
N ASP A 73 -5.19 1.75 -18.20
CA ASP A 73 -4.72 2.15 -19.53
C ASP A 73 -3.68 3.30 -19.40
N LYS A 74 -3.96 4.30 -18.57
CA LYS A 74 -3.02 5.43 -18.35
C LYS A 74 -1.69 4.98 -17.75
N ARG A 75 -1.69 4.01 -16.83
CA ARG A 75 -0.48 3.47 -16.19
C ARG A 75 0.17 2.34 -16.98
N ALA A 76 -0.47 1.87 -18.06
CA ALA A 76 -0.03 0.72 -18.86
C ALA A 76 0.27 -0.52 -18.01
N LEU A 77 -0.53 -0.76 -16.97
CA LEU A 77 -0.37 -1.89 -16.05
C LEU A 77 -1.39 -2.97 -16.35
N PRO A 78 -1.02 -4.26 -16.28
CA PRO A 78 -1.99 -5.35 -16.32
C PRO A 78 -2.88 -5.26 -15.07
N LEU A 79 -4.21 -5.22 -15.26
CA LEU A 79 -5.14 -5.18 -14.14
C LEU A 79 -6.37 -6.01 -14.47
N THR A 80 -6.57 -7.07 -13.70
CA THR A 80 -7.77 -7.89 -13.71
C THR A 80 -8.89 -7.14 -12.98
N LEU A 81 -9.97 -6.79 -13.68
CA LEU A 81 -11.05 -6.00 -13.09
C LEU A 81 -11.80 -6.75 -11.98
N LYS A 82 -11.92 -8.05 -12.09
CA LYS A 82 -12.59 -8.94 -11.12
C LYS A 82 -11.66 -10.08 -10.72
N PRO A 83 -10.62 -9.82 -9.91
CA PRO A 83 -9.74 -10.89 -9.45
C PRO A 83 -10.53 -11.97 -8.67
N ARG A 84 -10.17 -13.21 -8.87
CA ARG A 84 -10.86 -14.37 -8.30
C ARG A 84 -10.93 -14.34 -6.77
N TYR A 85 -9.86 -13.86 -6.14
CA TYR A 85 -9.72 -13.86 -4.68
C TYR A 85 -9.99 -12.48 -4.04
N PHE A 86 -10.45 -11.50 -4.81
CA PHE A 86 -10.76 -10.18 -4.26
C PHE A 86 -12.24 -10.07 -3.84
N PRO A 87 -12.55 -9.58 -2.63
CA PRO A 87 -11.63 -9.19 -1.57
C PRO A 87 -11.09 -10.41 -0.80
N CYS A 88 -9.80 -10.40 -0.48
CA CYS A 88 -9.18 -11.36 0.44
C CYS A 88 -8.71 -10.65 1.71
N ASP A 89 -8.34 -11.41 2.73
CA ASP A 89 -7.74 -10.85 3.95
C ASP A 89 -6.28 -10.42 3.68
N PRO A 90 -5.92 -9.13 3.78
CA PRO A 90 -4.58 -8.67 3.50
C PRO A 90 -3.63 -8.75 4.70
N ARG A 91 -4.15 -9.02 5.91
CA ARG A 91 -3.40 -8.78 7.16
C ARG A 91 -2.08 -9.51 7.23
N LEU A 92 -2.00 -10.76 6.80
CA LEU A 92 -0.73 -11.50 6.81
C LEU A 92 0.25 -10.92 5.80
N ALA A 93 -0.20 -10.59 4.58
CA ALA A 93 0.63 -9.98 3.54
C ALA A 93 1.11 -8.57 3.94
N ASP A 94 0.21 -7.72 4.46
CA ASP A 94 0.56 -6.39 4.97
C ASP A 94 1.59 -6.49 6.12
N LYS A 95 1.43 -7.45 7.04
CA LYS A 95 2.40 -7.71 8.12
C LYS A 95 3.71 -8.33 7.63
N THR A 96 3.71 -9.02 6.49
CA THR A 96 4.95 -9.49 5.86
C THR A 96 5.82 -8.31 5.40
N VAL A 97 5.22 -7.22 4.91
CA VAL A 97 5.96 -5.97 4.63
C VAL A 97 6.63 -5.44 5.91
N ILE A 98 5.91 -5.43 7.03
CA ILE A 98 6.45 -4.99 8.33
C ILE A 98 7.62 -5.88 8.77
N ALA A 99 7.47 -7.20 8.63
CA ALA A 99 8.52 -8.15 9.00
C ALA A 99 9.80 -7.97 8.15
N LEU A 100 9.65 -7.72 6.84
CA LEU A 100 10.77 -7.40 5.94
C LEU A 100 11.50 -6.13 6.41
N ILE A 101 10.77 -5.05 6.67
CA ILE A 101 11.35 -3.79 7.15
C ILE A 101 12.07 -3.99 8.49
N THR A 102 11.45 -4.71 9.43
CA THR A 102 12.03 -4.98 10.75
C THR A 102 13.31 -5.83 10.66
N ALA A 103 13.39 -6.71 9.66
CA ALA A 103 14.58 -7.50 9.37
C ALA A 103 15.66 -6.72 8.58
N GLY A 104 15.42 -5.44 8.24
CA GLY A 104 16.37 -4.59 7.51
C GLY A 104 16.37 -4.78 6.00
N HIS A 105 15.30 -5.38 5.43
CA HIS A 105 15.15 -5.57 4.00
C HIS A 105 14.31 -4.45 3.37
N ASP A 106 14.65 -4.11 2.11
CA ASP A 106 13.78 -3.27 1.28
C ASP A 106 12.50 -4.05 0.90
N PRO A 107 11.30 -3.56 1.27
CA PRO A 107 10.07 -4.28 0.99
C PRO A 107 9.53 -4.05 -0.43
N ASP A 108 10.09 -3.14 -1.24
CA ASP A 108 9.51 -2.69 -2.52
C ASP A 108 9.24 -3.86 -3.48
N ALA A 109 10.20 -4.77 -3.62
CA ALA A 109 10.04 -5.92 -4.52
C ALA A 109 8.89 -6.85 -4.07
N PHE A 110 8.75 -7.09 -2.75
CA PHE A 110 7.64 -7.88 -2.21
C PHE A 110 6.30 -7.18 -2.40
N ILE A 111 6.23 -5.87 -2.16
CA ILE A 111 5.02 -5.05 -2.36
C ILE A 111 4.56 -5.15 -3.82
N ARG A 112 5.46 -5.01 -4.79
CA ARG A 112 5.16 -5.15 -6.23
C ARG A 112 4.64 -6.54 -6.56
N ALA A 113 5.30 -7.58 -6.07
CA ALA A 113 4.89 -8.96 -6.29
C ALA A 113 3.51 -9.25 -5.68
N ALA A 114 3.24 -8.78 -4.46
CA ALA A 114 1.95 -8.96 -3.79
C ALA A 114 0.81 -8.21 -4.51
N PHE A 115 1.05 -7.00 -4.99
CA PHE A 115 0.11 -6.29 -5.83
C PHE A 115 -0.18 -7.04 -7.14
N SER A 116 0.86 -7.53 -7.84
CA SER A 116 0.71 -8.31 -9.07
C SER A 116 -0.04 -9.61 -8.82
N ALA A 117 0.25 -10.30 -7.73
CA ALA A 117 -0.43 -11.53 -7.33
C ALA A 117 -1.96 -11.32 -7.27
N VAL A 118 -2.43 -10.24 -6.64
CA VAL A 118 -3.87 -9.93 -6.54
C VAL A 118 -4.43 -9.43 -7.86
N TRP A 119 -3.76 -8.45 -8.50
CA TRP A 119 -4.38 -7.62 -9.53
C TRP A 119 -4.09 -8.06 -10.97
N SER A 120 -3.11 -8.94 -11.19
CA SER A 120 -2.78 -9.44 -12.53
C SER A 120 -2.64 -10.96 -12.65
N GLU A 121 -2.37 -11.67 -11.55
CA GLU A 121 -2.02 -13.10 -11.57
C GLU A 121 -3.09 -14.01 -10.96
N ASP A 122 -4.18 -13.45 -10.44
CA ASP A 122 -5.25 -14.20 -9.76
C ASP A 122 -4.76 -15.12 -8.63
N ARG A 123 -3.74 -14.68 -7.86
CA ARG A 123 -3.20 -15.40 -6.69
C ARG A 123 -3.79 -14.86 -5.40
N ASN A 124 -3.92 -15.73 -4.39
CA ASN A 124 -4.51 -15.39 -3.09
C ASN A 124 -3.44 -14.99 -2.06
N ILE A 125 -3.25 -13.70 -1.81
CA ILE A 125 -2.30 -13.23 -0.79
C ILE A 125 -2.75 -13.46 0.66
N ALA A 126 -3.97 -13.98 0.89
CA ALA A 126 -4.38 -14.47 2.20
C ALA A 126 -3.85 -15.88 2.50
N ASP A 127 -3.36 -16.60 1.49
CA ASP A 127 -2.81 -17.93 1.63
C ASP A 127 -1.33 -17.87 2.03
N PRO A 128 -0.96 -18.39 3.22
CA PRO A 128 0.44 -18.42 3.66
C PRO A 128 1.39 -19.14 2.68
N ALA A 129 0.89 -20.15 1.95
CA ALA A 129 1.72 -20.87 0.97
C ALA A 129 2.10 -19.97 -0.21
N VAL A 130 1.17 -19.13 -0.68
CA VAL A 130 1.43 -18.15 -1.74
C VAL A 130 2.47 -17.12 -1.27
N LEU A 131 2.35 -16.63 -0.03
CA LEU A 131 3.32 -15.69 0.52
C LEU A 131 4.70 -16.33 0.72
N ALA A 132 4.74 -17.59 1.17
CA ALA A 132 6.00 -18.32 1.32
C ALA A 132 6.72 -18.51 -0.03
N GLU A 133 5.98 -18.87 -1.08
CA GLU A 133 6.50 -18.99 -2.44
C GLU A 133 7.08 -17.67 -2.96
N MET A 134 6.33 -16.57 -2.80
CA MET A 134 6.78 -15.23 -3.21
C MET A 134 8.04 -14.79 -2.46
N LEU A 135 8.11 -15.07 -1.15
CA LEU A 135 9.29 -14.76 -0.35
C LEU A 135 10.49 -15.62 -0.74
N ALA A 136 10.28 -16.92 -1.03
CA ALA A 136 11.34 -17.82 -1.45
C ALA A 136 11.99 -17.35 -2.76
N GLU A 137 11.18 -16.94 -3.74
CA GLU A 137 11.70 -16.41 -5.01
C GLU A 137 12.58 -15.16 -4.81
N MET A 138 12.31 -14.36 -3.79
CA MET A 138 12.98 -13.09 -3.53
C MET A 138 14.16 -13.21 -2.56
N LEU A 139 13.95 -13.92 -1.44
CA LEU A 139 14.87 -13.94 -0.31
C LEU A 139 15.84 -15.12 -0.35
N ASP A 140 15.42 -16.29 -0.82
CA ASP A 140 16.29 -17.47 -0.84
C ASP A 140 17.46 -17.27 -1.82
N ARG A 141 17.25 -16.50 -2.88
CA ARG A 141 18.35 -16.08 -3.79
C ARG A 141 19.36 -15.14 -3.11
N ALA A 142 18.92 -14.41 -2.09
CA ALA A 142 19.75 -13.51 -1.30
C ALA A 142 20.31 -14.17 -0.02
N GLY A 143 20.02 -15.46 0.21
CA GLY A 143 20.50 -16.22 1.37
C GLY A 143 19.72 -15.97 2.66
N TYR A 144 18.50 -15.43 2.59
CA TYR A 144 17.63 -15.18 3.75
C TYR A 144 16.50 -16.21 3.81
N PRO A 145 16.23 -16.83 4.98
CA PRO A 145 15.18 -17.84 5.08
C PRO A 145 13.78 -17.18 5.08
N SER A 146 13.02 -17.38 4.01
CA SER A 146 11.65 -16.89 3.81
C SER A 146 10.71 -17.30 4.96
N ALA A 147 10.87 -18.50 5.52
CA ALA A 147 10.09 -18.99 6.63
C ALA A 147 10.21 -18.13 7.90
N THR A 148 11.39 -17.53 8.15
CA THR A 148 11.63 -16.65 9.29
C THR A 148 10.81 -15.34 9.17
N ILE A 149 10.76 -14.77 7.97
CA ILE A 149 9.98 -13.56 7.70
C ILE A 149 8.49 -13.83 7.88
N LEU A 150 7.99 -14.95 7.35
CA LEU A 150 6.56 -15.28 7.48
C LEU A 150 6.16 -15.58 8.93
N ALA A 151 7.02 -16.25 9.69
CA ALA A 151 6.81 -16.46 11.13
C ALA A 151 6.80 -15.13 11.90
N ALA A 152 7.72 -14.21 11.61
CA ALA A 152 7.74 -12.86 12.19
C ALA A 152 6.48 -12.07 11.84
N ALA A 153 5.99 -12.15 10.60
CA ALA A 153 4.75 -11.52 10.14
C ALA A 153 3.51 -12.02 10.91
N ALA A 154 3.49 -13.28 11.30
CA ALA A 154 2.43 -13.86 12.11
C ALA A 154 2.57 -13.55 13.63
N GLY A 155 3.70 -12.97 14.04
CA GLY A 155 4.04 -12.71 15.44
C GLY A 155 3.38 -11.43 16.01
N PRO A 156 3.45 -11.29 17.36
CA PRO A 156 2.83 -10.16 18.05
C PRO A 156 3.49 -8.81 17.74
N ASP A 157 4.77 -8.77 17.42
CA ASP A 157 5.47 -7.51 17.12
C ASP A 157 4.99 -6.89 15.80
N ALA A 158 4.80 -7.71 14.77
CA ALA A 158 4.23 -7.26 13.50
C ALA A 158 2.76 -6.81 13.66
N GLU A 159 1.98 -7.50 14.49
CA GLU A 159 0.61 -7.10 14.83
C GLU A 159 0.60 -5.74 15.54
N ALA A 160 1.46 -5.54 16.54
CA ALA A 160 1.55 -4.28 17.27
C ALA A 160 1.95 -3.10 16.35
N ILE A 161 2.89 -3.31 15.41
CA ILE A 161 3.27 -2.29 14.44
C ILE A 161 2.12 -2.01 13.48
N TYR A 162 1.40 -3.04 13.03
CA TYR A 162 0.27 -2.90 12.12
C TYR A 162 -0.88 -2.12 12.76
N ALA A 163 -1.20 -2.40 14.02
CA ALA A 163 -2.19 -1.64 14.79
C ALA A 163 -1.75 -0.18 14.96
N ARG A 164 -0.50 0.07 15.35
CA ARG A 164 0.06 1.42 15.47
C ARG A 164 0.03 2.19 14.16
N ASN A 165 0.33 1.56 13.03
CA ASN A 165 0.21 2.21 11.73
C ASN A 165 -1.22 2.71 11.46
N ALA A 166 -2.25 1.96 11.85
CA ALA A 166 -3.64 2.38 11.71
C ALA A 166 -3.97 3.56 12.64
N GLU A 167 -3.50 3.53 13.89
CA GLU A 167 -3.65 4.63 14.85
C GLU A 167 -2.98 5.92 14.33
N GLU A 168 -1.74 5.81 13.84
CA GLU A 168 -1.01 6.93 13.24
C GLU A 168 -1.70 7.45 11.97
N ALA A 169 -2.27 6.57 11.14
CA ALA A 169 -3.05 6.96 9.97
C ALA A 169 -4.28 7.78 10.35
N ILE A 170 -5.03 7.33 11.36
CA ILE A 170 -6.22 8.04 11.87
C ILE A 170 -5.81 9.41 12.43
N ALA A 171 -4.77 9.46 13.25
CA ALA A 171 -4.25 10.71 13.82
C ALA A 171 -3.75 11.70 12.74
N ALA A 172 -3.23 11.18 11.63
CA ALA A 172 -2.80 11.99 10.48
C ALA A 172 -3.93 12.34 9.49
N ASN A 173 -5.19 12.01 9.78
CA ASN A 173 -6.34 12.18 8.88
C ASN A 173 -6.22 11.43 7.54
N VAL A 174 -5.59 10.29 7.54
CA VAL A 174 -5.57 9.37 6.41
C VAL A 174 -6.95 8.72 6.27
N ILE A 175 -7.55 8.81 5.10
CA ILE A 175 -8.94 8.37 4.85
C ILE A 175 -9.05 7.20 3.88
N GLY A 176 -7.93 6.62 3.46
CA GLY A 176 -7.92 5.50 2.51
C GLY A 176 -6.53 5.12 2.02
N SER A 177 -6.48 4.26 1.00
CA SER A 177 -5.25 3.72 0.42
C SER A 177 -5.24 3.92 -1.12
N PRO A 178 -4.10 4.39 -1.70
CA PRO A 178 -2.91 4.89 -1.02
C PRO A 178 -3.10 6.28 -0.42
N CYS A 179 -2.34 6.59 0.64
CA CYS A 179 -2.14 7.94 1.13
C CYS A 179 -0.64 8.21 1.32
N TYR A 180 -0.24 9.42 0.99
CA TYR A 180 1.13 9.91 1.17
C TYR A 180 1.08 11.11 2.11
N VAL A 181 1.84 11.08 3.20
CA VAL A 181 1.87 12.17 4.18
C VAL A 181 3.23 12.83 4.14
N ARG A 182 3.25 14.11 3.78
CA ARG A 182 4.42 14.96 3.68
C ARG A 182 4.33 16.08 4.72
N ARG A 183 5.16 16.04 5.75
CA ARG A 183 5.17 17.06 6.81
C ARG A 183 3.78 17.37 7.39
N GLY A 184 2.93 16.34 7.54
CA GLY A 184 1.57 16.46 8.03
C GLY A 184 0.50 16.78 6.97
N GLU A 185 0.88 17.10 5.73
CA GLU A 185 -0.06 17.27 4.62
C GLU A 185 -0.38 15.91 3.97
N VAL A 186 -1.66 15.61 3.81
CA VAL A 186 -2.17 14.34 3.28
C VAL A 186 -2.49 14.44 1.80
N PHE A 187 -1.95 13.51 1.00
CA PHE A 187 -2.26 13.33 -0.41
C PHE A 187 -2.93 11.95 -0.59
N TRP A 188 -4.26 11.93 -0.69
CA TRP A 188 -5.01 10.69 -0.80
C TRP A 188 -5.30 10.32 -2.25
N GLY A 189 -4.84 9.14 -2.63
CA GLY A 189 -5.08 8.54 -3.94
C GLY A 189 -3.87 8.63 -4.87
N GLN A 190 -3.74 7.65 -5.73
CA GLN A 190 -2.66 7.59 -6.73
C GLN A 190 -2.76 8.72 -7.78
N ASP A 191 -3.92 9.33 -7.91
CA ASP A 191 -4.22 10.46 -8.77
C ASP A 191 -3.80 11.81 -8.16
N ARG A 192 -3.20 11.80 -6.95
CA ARG A 192 -2.61 12.97 -6.28
C ARG A 192 -1.09 12.99 -6.35
N LEU A 193 -0.47 12.03 -7.04
CA LEU A 193 0.99 11.98 -7.17
C LEU A 193 1.57 13.19 -7.89
N ASP A 194 0.85 13.76 -8.86
CA ASP A 194 1.28 14.99 -9.53
C ASP A 194 1.31 16.18 -8.55
N LEU A 195 0.29 16.32 -7.68
CA LEU A 195 0.25 17.35 -6.64
C LEU A 195 1.33 17.13 -5.56
N LEU A 196 1.63 15.89 -5.22
CA LEU A 196 2.74 15.56 -4.32
C LEU A 196 4.08 15.94 -4.96
N ALA A 197 4.26 15.62 -6.24
CA ALA A 197 5.46 16.00 -7.00
C ALA A 197 5.65 17.53 -7.01
N ASP A 198 4.60 18.28 -7.29
CA ASP A 198 4.62 19.75 -7.26
C ASP A 198 4.99 20.29 -5.87
N ALA A 199 4.45 19.70 -4.81
CA ALA A 199 4.76 20.10 -3.44
C ALA A 199 6.23 19.83 -3.06
N ILE A 200 6.81 18.73 -3.56
CA ILE A 200 8.21 18.36 -3.34
C ILE A 200 9.13 19.29 -4.13
N THR A 201 8.90 19.43 -5.44
CA THR A 201 9.79 20.18 -6.34
C THR A 201 9.78 21.68 -6.07
N SER A 202 8.63 22.25 -5.69
CA SER A 202 8.54 23.67 -5.29
C SER A 202 9.14 23.95 -3.92
N GLY A 203 9.34 22.92 -3.09
CA GLY A 203 9.81 23.09 -1.71
C GLY A 203 8.85 23.86 -0.80
N ARG A 204 7.59 24.08 -1.23
CA ARG A 204 6.61 24.85 -0.47
C ARG A 204 6.35 24.27 0.92
N ALA A 205 5.94 25.10 1.84
CA ALA A 205 5.42 24.68 3.12
C ALA A 205 4.16 23.79 2.94
N PRO A 206 3.91 22.83 3.85
CA PRO A 206 2.68 22.05 3.82
C PRO A 206 1.46 22.96 4.02
N PHE A 207 0.35 22.63 3.37
CA PHE A 207 -0.93 23.22 3.74
C PHE A 207 -1.42 22.64 5.06
N SER A 208 -2.07 23.46 5.87
CA SER A 208 -2.64 23.07 7.16
C SER A 208 -4.18 23.09 7.11
N ILE A 209 -4.78 22.30 7.99
CA ILE A 209 -6.21 22.39 8.27
C ILE A 209 -6.46 23.73 9.00
N LEU A 210 -7.46 24.48 8.55
CA LEU A 210 -7.85 25.78 9.10
C LEU A 210 -8.59 25.64 10.43
#